data_6cfa360ee68565ab8f89bb56ded9d216
#
_entry.id   6cfa360ee68565ab8f89bb56ded9d216
#
_cell.length_a   1.000
_cell.length_b   1.000
_cell.length_c   1.000
_cell.angle_alpha   90.00
_cell.angle_beta   90.00
_cell.angle_gamma   90.00
#
_symmetry.space_group_name_H-M   'P 1'
#
loop_
_entity.id
_entity.type
_entity.pdbx_description
1 polymer ?
#
loop_
_entity_poly.entity_id
_entity_poly.type
_entity_poly.pdbx_seq_one_letter_code
_entity_poly.pdbx_strand_id
1 'polypeptide(L)'
;CGVQARTQIEALKVGVPNIKLVKGYDVNFEAAKKYAVEVKERFGIDAVAVETPEAAVRDADIVVTVTVADEPIVKEAWMKKGSLFAAVGSYQEQEFEVVLNSDKVIVDGLEHVIHRVTPVVALMITNGMLKEEDVWELGEVLCKEKPGRENHDERIFFAPIGMGTEDLCLSYQAYKLAAEKGIGKKLSLFGNA
;
A
#
# COMPACT_ATOMS: atom_id res chain seq x y z
N CYS A 1 0.34 -2.20 12.77
CA CYS A 1 1.66 -1.52 12.91
C CYS A 1 2.82 -2.52 12.87
N GLY A 2 2.73 -3.49 11.95
CA GLY A 2 3.74 -4.52 11.72
C GLY A 2 4.94 -4.06 10.88
N VAL A 3 5.69 -5.02 10.33
CA VAL A 3 6.89 -4.76 9.49
C VAL A 3 6.51 -3.92 8.27
N GLN A 4 5.43 -4.28 7.57
CA GLN A 4 4.98 -3.54 6.39
C GLN A 4 4.66 -2.07 6.67
N ALA A 5 4.02 -1.76 7.80
CA ALA A 5 3.73 -0.36 8.14
C ALA A 5 5.01 0.49 8.27
N ARG A 6 6.11 -0.10 8.73
CA ARG A 6 7.41 0.57 8.86
C ARG A 6 8.05 0.87 7.50
N THR A 7 7.97 -0.07 6.57
CA THR A 7 8.48 0.14 5.22
C THR A 7 7.61 1.11 4.42
N GLN A 8 6.30 1.06 4.61
CA GLN A 8 5.37 1.98 3.95
C GLN A 8 5.60 3.44 4.38
N ILE A 9 5.78 3.72 5.68
CA ILE A 9 6.06 5.10 6.11
C ILE A 9 7.44 5.58 5.64
N GLU A 10 8.42 4.70 5.56
CA GLU A 10 9.75 5.01 5.03
C GLU A 10 9.67 5.40 3.55
N ALA A 11 8.93 4.65 2.74
CA ALA A 11 8.69 4.96 1.34
C ALA A 11 7.86 6.25 1.16
N LEU A 12 6.80 6.41 1.95
CA LEU A 12 5.95 7.61 1.92
C LEU A 12 6.75 8.87 2.24
N LYS A 13 7.69 8.82 3.18
CA LYS A 13 8.54 9.97 3.50
C LYS A 13 9.38 10.44 2.30
N VAL A 14 9.78 9.53 1.43
CA VAL A 14 10.53 9.88 0.20
C VAL A 14 9.62 10.54 -0.83
N GLY A 15 8.43 9.96 -1.06
CA GLY A 15 7.48 10.46 -2.05
C GLY A 15 6.65 11.67 -1.59
N VAL A 16 6.43 11.80 -0.28
CA VAL A 16 5.61 12.84 0.34
C VAL A 16 6.38 13.51 1.48
N PRO A 17 7.30 14.43 1.19
CA PRO A 17 8.22 15.00 2.19
C PRO A 17 7.52 15.84 3.28
N ASN A 18 6.28 16.25 3.06
CA ASN A 18 5.54 17.15 3.95
C ASN A 18 4.57 16.43 4.90
N ILE A 19 4.77 15.15 5.19
CA ILE A 19 3.96 14.42 6.15
C ILE A 19 4.11 15.09 7.53
N LYS A 20 2.98 15.52 8.10
CA LYS A 20 2.96 16.22 9.41
C LYS A 20 2.61 15.29 10.57
N LEU A 21 1.70 14.34 10.33
CA LEU A 21 1.20 13.46 11.38
C LEU A 21 0.95 12.06 10.81
N VAL A 22 1.37 11.06 11.56
CA VAL A 22 1.04 9.66 11.33
C VAL A 22 0.15 9.16 12.45
N LYS A 23 -1.01 8.60 12.10
CA LYS A 23 -1.91 7.93 13.03
C LYS A 23 -1.77 6.42 12.85
N GLY A 24 -1.34 5.71 13.85
CA GLY A 24 -1.19 4.25 13.84
C GLY A 24 -2.30 3.56 14.61
N TYR A 25 -3.03 2.66 13.95
CA TYR A 25 -3.98 1.74 14.57
C TYR A 25 -3.47 0.30 14.43
N ASP A 26 -3.64 -0.47 15.49
CA ASP A 26 -3.39 -1.90 15.52
C ASP A 26 -4.34 -2.54 16.56
N VAL A 27 -4.82 -3.74 16.30
CA VAL A 27 -5.64 -4.50 17.27
C VAL A 27 -4.89 -4.69 18.59
N ASN A 28 -3.57 -4.73 18.55
CA ASN A 28 -2.69 -4.63 19.70
C ASN A 28 -2.25 -3.18 19.89
N PHE A 29 -2.93 -2.46 20.76
CA PHE A 29 -2.66 -1.04 21.01
C PHE A 29 -1.21 -0.75 21.46
N GLU A 30 -0.55 -1.67 22.16
CA GLU A 30 0.88 -1.53 22.51
C GLU A 30 1.78 -1.58 21.27
N ALA A 31 1.40 -2.33 20.22
CA ALA A 31 2.10 -2.32 18.95
C ALA A 31 1.94 -0.97 18.24
N ALA A 32 0.73 -0.37 18.30
CA ALA A 32 0.49 0.97 17.75
C ALA A 32 1.31 2.03 18.47
N LYS A 33 1.41 1.97 19.81
CA LYS A 33 2.25 2.88 20.60
C LYS A 33 3.73 2.78 20.22
N LYS A 34 4.26 1.55 20.15
CA LYS A 34 5.65 1.32 19.72
C LYS A 34 5.91 1.87 18.32
N TYR A 35 4.99 1.63 17.40
CA TYR A 35 5.08 2.17 16.05
C TYR A 35 5.13 3.69 16.02
N ALA A 36 4.28 4.37 16.79
CA ALA A 36 4.27 5.83 16.86
C ALA A 36 5.60 6.40 17.41
N VAL A 37 6.17 5.76 18.44
CA VAL A 37 7.50 6.14 18.97
C VAL A 37 8.58 5.96 17.91
N GLU A 38 8.62 4.78 17.26
CA GLU A 38 9.61 4.49 16.20
C GLU A 38 9.52 5.46 15.03
N VAL A 39 8.31 5.82 14.58
CA VAL A 39 8.12 6.80 13.50
C VAL A 39 8.72 8.16 13.89
N LYS A 40 8.46 8.61 15.10
CA LYS A 40 9.00 9.88 15.58
C LYS A 40 10.52 9.86 15.69
N GLU A 41 11.09 8.81 16.27
CA GLU A 41 12.54 8.68 16.47
C GLU A 41 13.31 8.52 15.16
N ARG A 42 12.80 7.67 14.24
CA ARG A 42 13.52 7.36 12.99
C ARG A 42 13.35 8.42 11.92
N PHE A 43 12.18 9.04 11.84
CA PHE A 43 11.82 9.89 10.72
C PHE A 43 11.59 11.35 11.09
N GLY A 44 11.48 11.67 12.40
CA GLY A 44 11.21 13.04 12.86
C GLY A 44 9.80 13.51 12.54
N ILE A 45 8.86 12.59 12.29
CA ILE A 45 7.46 12.88 11.96
C ILE A 45 6.64 12.68 13.24
N ASP A 46 5.75 13.61 13.56
CA ASP A 46 4.84 13.42 14.67
C ASP A 46 3.93 12.22 14.42
N ALA A 47 3.81 11.36 15.42
CA ALA A 47 3.02 10.14 15.33
C ALA A 47 2.25 9.86 16.61
N VAL A 48 1.04 9.34 16.46
CA VAL A 48 0.15 8.99 17.57
C VAL A 48 -0.46 7.61 17.37
N ALA A 49 -0.58 6.85 18.43
CA ALA A 49 -1.39 5.64 18.46
C ALA A 49 -2.84 6.01 18.70
N VAL A 50 -3.75 5.42 17.93
CA VAL A 50 -5.20 5.60 18.10
C VAL A 50 -5.89 4.28 18.41
N GLU A 51 -7.00 4.33 19.13
CA GLU A 51 -7.67 3.13 19.63
C GLU A 51 -8.67 2.51 18.66
N THR A 52 -9.04 3.25 17.60
CA THR A 52 -10.02 2.78 16.62
C THR A 52 -9.55 2.99 15.19
N PRO A 53 -9.98 2.13 14.23
CA PRO A 53 -9.72 2.36 12.81
C PRO A 53 -10.28 3.69 12.33
N GLU A 54 -11.47 4.08 12.82
CA GLU A 54 -12.09 5.36 12.48
C GLU A 54 -11.20 6.55 12.84
N ALA A 55 -10.61 6.55 14.03
CA ALA A 55 -9.71 7.63 14.47
C ALA A 55 -8.43 7.71 13.60
N ALA A 56 -7.98 6.57 13.05
CA ALA A 56 -6.86 6.55 12.11
C ALA A 56 -7.24 7.14 10.75
N VAL A 57 -8.41 6.81 10.24
CA VAL A 57 -8.85 7.13 8.87
C VAL A 57 -9.39 8.54 8.74
N ARG A 58 -10.19 9.02 9.72
CA ARG A 58 -10.79 10.35 9.64
C ARG A 58 -9.74 11.44 9.45
N ASP A 59 -10.00 12.31 8.46
CA ASP A 59 -9.15 13.43 8.05
C ASP A 59 -7.75 13.06 7.54
N ALA A 60 -7.49 11.77 7.29
CA ALA A 60 -6.23 11.33 6.69
C ALA A 60 -6.18 11.65 5.19
N ASP A 61 -5.06 12.22 4.73
CA ASP A 61 -4.80 12.43 3.30
C ASP A 61 -4.40 11.12 2.61
N ILE A 62 -3.73 10.24 3.35
CA ILE A 62 -3.30 8.93 2.89
C ILE A 62 -3.68 7.91 3.95
N VAL A 63 -4.40 6.87 3.54
CA VAL A 63 -4.74 5.70 4.35
C VAL A 63 -4.01 4.51 3.77
N VAL A 64 -3.28 3.77 4.61
CA VAL A 64 -2.59 2.54 4.20
C VAL A 64 -3.03 1.41 5.11
N THR A 65 -3.60 0.37 4.52
CA THR A 65 -3.94 -0.86 5.23
C THR A 65 -2.96 -1.97 4.89
N VAL A 66 -2.45 -2.63 5.92
CA VAL A 66 -1.43 -3.70 5.84
C VAL A 66 -1.76 -4.80 6.85
N THR A 67 -2.99 -5.27 6.84
CA THR A 67 -3.49 -6.23 7.82
C THR A 67 -3.78 -7.59 7.18
N VAL A 68 -4.16 -8.53 8.00
CA VAL A 68 -4.70 -9.85 7.62
C VAL A 68 -6.15 -9.97 8.09
N ALA A 69 -6.88 -8.86 8.15
CA ALA A 69 -8.25 -8.84 8.61
C ALA A 69 -9.16 -9.58 7.61
N ASP A 70 -10.01 -10.45 8.12
CA ASP A 70 -10.97 -11.21 7.31
C ASP A 70 -12.27 -10.41 7.04
N GLU A 71 -12.48 -9.31 7.76
CA GLU A 71 -13.65 -8.44 7.66
C GLU A 71 -13.20 -6.99 7.41
N PRO A 72 -14.01 -6.18 6.71
CA PRO A 72 -13.69 -4.78 6.46
C PRO A 72 -13.51 -3.98 7.75
N ILE A 73 -12.34 -3.37 7.90
CA ILE A 73 -12.00 -2.53 9.05
C ILE A 73 -12.09 -1.03 8.75
N VAL A 74 -12.22 -0.65 7.47
CA VAL A 74 -12.37 0.75 7.04
C VAL A 74 -13.73 0.94 6.37
N LYS A 75 -14.46 1.96 6.84
CA LYS A 75 -15.78 2.33 6.30
C LYS A 75 -15.65 3.55 5.39
N GLU A 76 -16.51 3.55 4.35
CA GLU A 76 -16.60 4.64 3.39
C GLU A 76 -16.89 5.99 4.07
N ALA A 77 -17.79 6.01 5.04
CA ALA A 77 -18.19 7.22 5.76
C ALA A 77 -17.05 7.93 6.53
N TRP A 78 -15.90 7.31 6.65
CA TRP A 78 -14.71 7.88 7.30
C TRP A 78 -13.76 8.54 6.31
N MET A 79 -13.89 8.22 5.02
CA MET A 79 -13.01 8.72 3.97
C MET A 79 -13.31 10.16 3.64
N LYS A 80 -12.28 10.97 3.46
CA LYS A 80 -12.45 12.35 3.02
C LYS A 80 -12.18 12.49 1.51
N LYS A 81 -12.67 13.58 0.95
CA LYS A 81 -12.29 14.01 -0.40
C LYS A 81 -10.79 14.22 -0.52
N GLY A 82 -10.23 13.96 -1.67
CA GLY A 82 -8.83 14.17 -1.97
C GLY A 82 -7.90 13.10 -1.37
N SER A 83 -8.43 12.09 -0.66
CA SER A 83 -7.61 11.06 -0.04
C SER A 83 -7.11 10.01 -1.03
N LEU A 84 -5.97 9.40 -0.68
CA LEU A 84 -5.46 8.18 -1.28
C LEU A 84 -5.68 7.03 -0.30
N PHE A 85 -6.30 5.95 -0.77
CA PHE A 85 -6.37 4.69 -0.04
C PHE A 85 -5.45 3.66 -0.69
N ALA A 86 -4.49 3.13 0.04
CA ALA A 86 -3.60 2.07 -0.41
C ALA A 86 -3.90 0.76 0.35
N ALA A 87 -4.56 -0.17 -0.34
CA ALA A 87 -4.88 -1.51 0.17
C ALA A 87 -3.70 -2.46 -0.12
N VAL A 88 -2.75 -2.52 0.79
CA VAL A 88 -1.54 -3.37 0.64
C VAL A 88 -1.77 -4.77 1.22
N GLY A 89 -2.81 -4.95 2.02
CA GLY A 89 -3.23 -6.26 2.51
C GLY A 89 -3.82 -7.14 1.40
N SER A 90 -3.80 -8.45 1.60
CA SER A 90 -4.25 -9.43 0.60
C SER A 90 -5.74 -9.72 0.63
N TYR A 91 -6.48 -9.10 1.54
CA TYR A 91 -7.91 -9.35 1.77
C TYR A 91 -8.72 -8.08 1.63
N GLN A 92 -10.04 -8.19 1.84
CA GLN A 92 -10.94 -7.05 1.83
C GLN A 92 -10.85 -6.29 3.16
N GLU A 93 -9.94 -5.32 3.25
CA GLU A 93 -9.72 -4.51 4.45
C GLU A 93 -10.68 -3.31 4.57
N GLN A 94 -11.46 -3.01 3.53
CA GLN A 94 -12.38 -1.87 3.45
C GLN A 94 -13.72 -2.29 2.84
N GLU A 95 -14.77 -1.49 3.10
CA GLU A 95 -16.05 -1.60 2.41
C GLU A 95 -15.87 -1.43 0.90
N PHE A 96 -16.69 -2.09 0.08
CA PHE A 96 -16.65 -1.95 -1.39
C PHE A 96 -16.92 -0.52 -1.84
N GLU A 97 -17.71 0.23 -1.08
CA GLU A 97 -18.03 1.63 -1.32
C GLU A 97 -16.78 2.52 -1.30
N VAL A 98 -15.73 2.16 -0.58
CA VAL A 98 -14.44 2.87 -0.62
C VAL A 98 -13.85 2.82 -2.03
N VAL A 99 -13.98 1.70 -2.73
CA VAL A 99 -13.52 1.53 -4.11
C VAL A 99 -14.49 2.20 -5.08
N LEU A 100 -15.80 1.94 -4.96
CA LEU A 100 -16.84 2.45 -5.85
C LEU A 100 -16.94 3.98 -5.87
N ASN A 101 -16.67 4.62 -4.73
CA ASN A 101 -16.70 6.06 -4.59
C ASN A 101 -15.30 6.70 -4.80
N SER A 102 -14.33 5.97 -5.29
CA SER A 102 -13.05 6.52 -5.73
C SER A 102 -13.12 6.95 -7.20
N ASP A 103 -12.52 8.09 -7.51
CA ASP A 103 -12.47 8.64 -8.88
C ASP A 103 -11.53 7.81 -9.77
N LYS A 104 -10.56 7.15 -9.17
CA LYS A 104 -9.60 6.28 -9.86
C LYS A 104 -9.31 5.04 -9.03
N VAL A 105 -9.36 3.88 -9.69
CA VAL A 105 -8.97 2.59 -9.14
C VAL A 105 -7.72 2.14 -9.87
N ILE A 106 -6.61 1.99 -9.14
CA ILE A 106 -5.29 1.69 -9.71
C ILE A 106 -4.75 0.41 -9.06
N VAL A 107 -4.19 -0.46 -9.89
CA VAL A 107 -3.50 -1.69 -9.47
C VAL A 107 -2.08 -1.70 -10.04
N ASP A 108 -1.22 -2.57 -9.54
CA ASP A 108 0.12 -2.78 -10.10
C ASP A 108 0.08 -3.57 -11.42
N GLY A 109 -0.77 -4.61 -11.54
CA GLY A 109 -0.98 -5.37 -12.75
C GLY A 109 -2.34 -6.08 -12.71
N LEU A 110 -3.24 -5.71 -13.61
CA LEU A 110 -4.64 -6.15 -13.60
C LEU A 110 -4.77 -7.67 -13.79
N GLU A 111 -4.04 -8.24 -14.74
CA GLU A 111 -4.03 -9.67 -14.98
C GLU A 111 -3.65 -10.46 -13.72
N HIS A 112 -2.62 -10.01 -12.99
CA HIS A 112 -2.18 -10.64 -11.74
C HIS A 112 -3.21 -10.53 -10.63
N VAL A 113 -3.88 -9.37 -10.53
CA VAL A 113 -4.98 -9.14 -9.57
C VAL A 113 -6.11 -10.13 -9.81
N ILE A 114 -6.58 -10.25 -11.05
CA ILE A 114 -7.69 -11.14 -11.42
C ILE A 114 -7.35 -12.61 -11.12
N HIS A 115 -6.15 -13.05 -11.46
CA HIS A 115 -5.72 -14.44 -11.22
C HIS A 115 -5.62 -14.81 -9.73
N ARG A 116 -5.37 -13.85 -8.84
CA ARG A 116 -5.30 -14.11 -7.39
C ARG A 116 -6.64 -14.31 -6.71
N VAL A 117 -7.73 -13.84 -7.29
CA VAL A 117 -9.14 -13.98 -6.81
C VAL A 117 -9.42 -13.31 -5.45
N THR A 118 -8.48 -13.27 -4.53
CA THR A 118 -8.67 -12.73 -3.17
C THR A 118 -8.63 -11.20 -3.04
N PRO A 119 -7.88 -10.44 -3.88
CA PRO A 119 -7.87 -8.97 -3.79
C PRO A 119 -9.27 -8.39 -4.02
N VAL A 120 -9.58 -7.32 -3.31
CA VAL A 120 -10.90 -6.67 -3.38
C VAL A 120 -11.32 -6.30 -4.80
N VAL A 121 -10.40 -5.79 -5.62
CA VAL A 121 -10.66 -5.44 -7.03
C VAL A 121 -11.06 -6.66 -7.84
N ALA A 122 -10.38 -7.81 -7.66
CA ALA A 122 -10.74 -9.07 -8.32
C ALA A 122 -12.13 -9.57 -7.90
N LEU A 123 -12.45 -9.50 -6.60
CA LEU A 123 -13.78 -9.86 -6.08
C LEU A 123 -14.87 -8.98 -6.69
N MET A 124 -14.62 -7.66 -6.80
CA MET A 124 -15.60 -6.72 -7.36
C MET A 124 -15.81 -6.93 -8.85
N ILE A 125 -14.77 -7.22 -9.63
CA ILE A 125 -14.87 -7.56 -11.06
C ILE A 125 -15.66 -8.86 -11.22
N THR A 126 -15.31 -9.90 -10.48
CA THR A 126 -16.00 -11.21 -10.54
C THR A 126 -17.49 -11.09 -10.20
N ASN A 127 -17.86 -10.21 -9.28
CA ASN A 127 -19.25 -9.97 -8.88
C ASN A 127 -19.98 -8.92 -9.75
N GLY A 128 -19.35 -8.42 -10.81
CA GLY A 128 -19.93 -7.44 -11.71
C GLY A 128 -20.12 -6.04 -11.10
N MET A 129 -19.46 -5.75 -9.99
CA MET A 129 -19.51 -4.44 -9.31
C MET A 129 -18.55 -3.43 -9.91
N LEU A 130 -17.49 -3.89 -10.57
CA LEU A 130 -16.46 -3.08 -11.21
C LEU A 130 -16.13 -3.73 -12.56
N LYS A 131 -15.83 -2.94 -13.58
CA LYS A 131 -15.39 -3.45 -14.87
C LYS A 131 -13.88 -3.35 -14.98
N GLU A 132 -13.27 -4.27 -15.73
CA GLU A 132 -11.83 -4.24 -15.98
C GLU A 132 -11.36 -2.94 -16.64
N GLU A 133 -12.18 -2.39 -17.56
CA GLU A 133 -11.91 -1.14 -18.27
C GLU A 133 -11.85 0.11 -17.38
N ASP A 134 -12.45 0.04 -16.18
CA ASP A 134 -12.46 1.12 -15.18
C ASP A 134 -11.25 1.05 -14.23
N VAL A 135 -10.44 -0.02 -14.34
CA VAL A 135 -9.24 -0.21 -13.52
C VAL A 135 -8.00 0.17 -14.32
N TRP A 136 -7.14 0.97 -13.73
CA TRP A 136 -5.90 1.41 -14.35
C TRP A 136 -4.70 0.64 -13.81
N GLU A 137 -3.69 0.48 -14.62
CA GLU A 137 -2.42 -0.07 -14.15
C GLU A 137 -1.45 1.06 -13.75
N LEU A 138 -0.71 0.84 -12.68
CA LEU A 138 0.28 1.80 -12.20
C LEU A 138 1.30 2.16 -13.28
N GLY A 139 1.67 1.18 -14.12
CA GLY A 139 2.58 1.37 -15.26
C GLY A 139 2.09 2.43 -16.23
N GLU A 140 0.79 2.44 -16.58
CA GLU A 140 0.18 3.42 -17.47
C GLU A 140 0.27 4.85 -16.89
N VAL A 141 0.08 4.96 -15.56
CA VAL A 141 0.19 6.26 -14.86
C VAL A 141 1.63 6.75 -14.82
N LEU A 142 2.59 5.86 -14.52
CA LEU A 142 4.01 6.20 -14.48
C LEU A 142 4.57 6.57 -15.86
N CYS A 143 4.11 5.91 -16.92
CA CYS A 143 4.46 6.21 -18.31
C CYS A 143 3.70 7.42 -18.86
N LYS A 144 2.79 8.03 -18.08
CA LYS A 144 1.95 9.17 -18.49
C LYS A 144 0.97 8.87 -19.62
N GLU A 145 0.61 7.60 -19.79
CA GLU A 145 -0.43 7.16 -20.72
C GLU A 145 -1.81 7.45 -20.14
N LYS A 146 -1.92 7.38 -18.81
CA LYS A 146 -3.09 7.83 -18.04
C LYS A 146 -2.67 8.89 -17.03
N PRO A 147 -3.55 9.87 -16.72
CA PRO A 147 -3.21 10.90 -15.76
C PRO A 147 -3.15 10.31 -14.34
N GLY A 148 -2.22 10.80 -13.52
CA GLY A 148 -2.25 10.57 -12.08
C GLY A 148 -3.37 11.38 -11.42
N ARG A 149 -3.08 11.99 -10.27
CA ARG A 149 -4.02 12.93 -9.63
C ARG A 149 -4.14 14.21 -10.46
N GLU A 150 -5.36 14.60 -10.83
CA GLU A 150 -5.64 15.78 -11.65
C GLU A 150 -6.12 16.96 -10.81
N ASN A 151 -6.76 16.70 -9.67
CA ASN A 151 -7.22 17.75 -8.77
C ASN A 151 -7.17 17.30 -7.30
N HIS A 152 -7.37 18.24 -6.39
CA HIS A 152 -7.25 18.01 -4.95
C HIS A 152 -8.43 17.26 -4.33
N ASP A 153 -9.56 17.18 -5.00
CA ASP A 153 -10.77 16.53 -4.50
C ASP A 153 -10.84 15.05 -4.88
N GLU A 154 -10.04 14.60 -5.86
CA GLU A 154 -10.04 13.20 -6.31
C GLU A 154 -9.66 12.23 -5.20
N ARG A 155 -10.48 11.21 -5.06
CA ARG A 155 -10.19 10.04 -4.24
C ARG A 155 -9.56 8.96 -5.12
N ILE A 156 -8.43 8.45 -4.70
CA ILE A 156 -7.71 7.41 -5.44
C ILE A 156 -7.65 6.16 -4.57
N PHE A 157 -8.06 5.05 -5.14
CA PHE A 157 -7.89 3.73 -4.57
C PHE A 157 -6.74 3.02 -5.27
N PHE A 158 -5.75 2.57 -4.50
CA PHE A 158 -4.60 1.84 -5.01
C PHE A 158 -4.48 0.48 -4.32
N ALA A 159 -4.47 -0.59 -5.08
CA ALA A 159 -4.41 -1.96 -4.57
C ALA A 159 -3.23 -2.73 -5.20
N PRO A 160 -2.00 -2.55 -4.70
CA PRO A 160 -0.87 -3.35 -5.15
C PRO A 160 -0.95 -4.75 -4.55
N ILE A 161 -0.74 -5.76 -5.37
CA ILE A 161 -0.60 -7.15 -4.92
C ILE A 161 0.84 -7.64 -4.93
N GLY A 162 1.74 -6.87 -5.53
CA GLY A 162 3.14 -7.18 -5.76
C GLY A 162 3.38 -8.06 -6.99
N MET A 163 4.38 -7.70 -7.77
CA MET A 163 4.79 -8.42 -8.97
C MET A 163 6.21 -8.95 -8.81
N GLY A 164 6.48 -10.17 -9.29
CA GLY A 164 7.82 -10.75 -9.27
C GLY A 164 8.87 -9.93 -10.04
N THR A 165 8.46 -9.10 -10.97
CA THR A 165 9.33 -8.15 -11.67
C THR A 165 9.89 -7.07 -10.75
N GLU A 166 9.10 -6.62 -9.77
CA GLU A 166 9.54 -5.64 -8.76
C GLU A 166 10.59 -6.25 -7.84
N ASP A 167 10.35 -7.48 -7.36
CA ASP A 167 11.30 -8.22 -6.54
C ASP A 167 12.61 -8.48 -7.28
N LEU A 168 12.53 -8.85 -8.57
CA LEU A 168 13.70 -9.06 -9.41
C LEU A 168 14.51 -7.79 -9.59
N CYS A 169 13.88 -6.67 -9.86
CA CYS A 169 14.54 -5.37 -10.03
C CYS A 169 15.31 -4.96 -8.77
N LEU A 170 14.66 -5.04 -7.60
CA LEU A 170 15.29 -4.72 -6.32
C LEU A 170 16.43 -5.68 -5.98
N SER A 171 16.20 -6.98 -6.15
CA SER A 171 17.20 -8.02 -5.89
C SER A 171 18.42 -7.86 -6.79
N TYR A 172 18.22 -7.52 -8.05
CA TYR A 172 19.32 -7.26 -8.98
C TYR A 172 20.12 -6.01 -8.61
N GLN A 173 19.48 -4.93 -8.18
CA GLN A 173 20.18 -3.75 -7.69
C GLN A 173 20.99 -4.06 -6.41
N ALA A 174 20.38 -4.79 -5.46
CA ALA A 174 21.08 -5.23 -4.26
C ALA A 174 22.28 -6.11 -4.58
N TYR A 175 22.13 -7.04 -5.53
CA TYR A 175 23.23 -7.90 -6.02
C TYR A 175 24.38 -7.08 -6.59
N LYS A 176 24.10 -6.10 -7.47
CA LYS A 176 25.13 -5.23 -8.05
C LYS A 176 25.91 -4.48 -6.97
N LEU A 177 25.19 -3.83 -6.05
CA LEU A 177 25.80 -3.10 -4.94
C LEU A 177 26.62 -3.99 -4.02
N ALA A 178 26.16 -5.19 -3.75
CA ALA A 178 26.89 -6.18 -2.95
C ALA A 178 28.18 -6.63 -3.66
N ALA A 179 28.11 -6.90 -4.96
CA ALA A 179 29.26 -7.30 -5.76
C ALA A 179 30.33 -6.17 -5.82
N GLU A 180 29.91 -4.92 -6.02
CA GLU A 180 30.81 -3.75 -6.01
C GLU A 180 31.50 -3.57 -4.65
N LYS A 181 30.80 -3.84 -3.56
CA LYS A 181 31.32 -3.71 -2.19
C LYS A 181 32.09 -4.95 -1.71
N GLY A 182 32.16 -6.00 -2.50
CA GLY A 182 32.76 -7.27 -2.11
C GLY A 182 32.02 -7.99 -0.97
N ILE A 183 30.71 -7.75 -0.83
CA ILE A 183 29.86 -8.33 0.22
C ILE A 183 29.14 -9.57 -0.34
N GLY A 184 29.06 -10.61 0.46
CA GLY A 184 28.35 -11.85 0.13
C GLY A 184 29.26 -13.04 -0.06
N LYS A 185 28.65 -14.19 -0.33
CA LYS A 185 29.34 -15.45 -0.62
C LYS A 185 28.82 -16.03 -1.92
N LYS A 186 29.73 -16.50 -2.76
CA LYS A 186 29.37 -17.32 -3.91
C LYS A 186 29.05 -18.74 -3.44
N LEU A 187 27.87 -19.22 -3.76
CA LEU A 187 27.44 -20.57 -3.47
C LEU A 187 27.21 -21.30 -4.80
N SER A 188 27.58 -22.59 -4.85
CA SER A 188 27.19 -23.45 -5.95
C SER A 188 25.84 -24.10 -5.62
N LEU A 189 24.83 -23.90 -6.48
CA LEU A 189 23.50 -24.50 -6.31
C LEU A 189 23.46 -25.97 -6.65
N PHE A 190 24.40 -26.45 -7.47
CA PHE A 190 24.36 -27.80 -8.03
C PHE A 190 25.56 -28.64 -7.63
N GLY A 191 26.34 -28.23 -6.64
CA GLY A 191 27.60 -28.90 -6.29
C GLY A 191 28.63 -28.75 -7.42
N ASN A 192 29.90 -28.90 -7.09
CA ASN A 192 30.91 -29.03 -8.12
C ASN A 192 30.80 -30.47 -8.68
N ALA A 193 30.51 -30.59 -9.96
CA ALA A 193 30.71 -31.84 -10.68
C ALA A 193 32.19 -32.18 -10.72
#